data_b11eb51928135f134cb5da3a34fa72a4
#
_entry.id   b11eb51928135f134cb5da3a34fa72a4
#
_cell.length_a   1.000
_cell.length_b   1.000
_cell.length_c   1.000
_cell.angle_alpha   90.00
_cell.angle_beta   90.00
_cell.angle_gamma   90.00
#
_symmetry.space_group_name_H-M   'P 1'
#
loop_
_entity.id
_entity.type
_entity.pdbx_description
1 polymer ?
#
loop_
_entity_poly.entity_id
_entity_poly.type
_entity_poly.pdbx_seq_one_letter_code
_entity_poly.pdbx_strand_id
1 'polypeptide(L)'
;MQDLKYDLAHNLANVNVPGFRRDLPNEGGAGFLEQLNQLTAKVLPLETDVRLFSSEMGRLENTGVETDVAVLNDAYFYVQPDNGQIALSRRGDFSVDALNQLVNGAGDLVLSDGLAPIVLPPFTSISITDIGEVLVQQPGAPIGELTNVGFIGSTTSELEQLTKSLDGQIRKADGTVPDPDQTGKFGQGYLEASNVNAIEELVKNLDMQRQFEINVKLIKKASDIDSAGTKLMSLPN
;
A
#
# COMPACT_ATOMS: atom_id res chain seq x y z
N MET A 1 -4.47 1.05 -20.00
CA MET A 1 -3.77 2.35 -20.02
C MET A 1 -4.20 3.32 -18.91
N GLN A 2 -5.49 3.43 -18.58
CA GLN A 2 -5.92 4.30 -17.48
C GLN A 2 -5.43 3.76 -16.12
N ASP A 3 -5.54 2.48 -15.88
CA ASP A 3 -5.09 1.83 -14.64
C ASP A 3 -3.59 2.00 -14.42
N LEU A 4 -2.77 1.78 -15.46
CA LEU A 4 -1.33 1.98 -15.38
C LEU A 4 -0.94 3.43 -15.04
N LYS A 5 -1.69 4.44 -15.56
CA LYS A 5 -1.48 5.83 -15.18
C LYS A 5 -1.83 6.10 -13.72
N TYR A 6 -2.90 5.47 -13.25
CA TYR A 6 -3.30 5.58 -11.86
C TYR A 6 -2.22 4.99 -10.94
N ASP A 7 -1.75 3.76 -11.22
CA ASP A 7 -0.74 3.09 -10.40
C ASP A 7 0.56 3.89 -10.34
N LEU A 8 1.03 4.42 -11.51
CA LEU A 8 2.22 5.27 -11.56
C LEU A 8 2.03 6.58 -10.77
N ALA A 9 0.87 7.23 -10.91
CA ALA A 9 0.59 8.46 -10.17
C ALA A 9 0.47 8.21 -8.66
N HIS A 10 -0.17 7.09 -8.28
CA HIS A 10 -0.32 6.69 -6.90
C HIS A 10 1.03 6.34 -6.26
N ASN A 11 1.88 5.58 -6.96
CA ASN A 11 3.24 5.28 -6.51
C ASN A 11 4.05 6.57 -6.30
N LEU A 12 4.01 7.48 -7.28
CA LEU A 12 4.77 8.73 -7.20
C LEU A 12 4.27 9.64 -6.06
N ALA A 13 2.96 9.70 -5.83
CA ALA A 13 2.37 10.47 -4.74
C ALA A 13 2.79 9.95 -3.36
N ASN A 14 3.05 8.63 -3.24
CA ASN A 14 3.35 7.96 -1.99
C ASN A 14 4.85 7.60 -1.83
N VAL A 15 5.73 8.15 -2.64
CA VAL A 15 7.19 7.87 -2.59
C VAL A 15 7.83 8.21 -1.25
N ASN A 16 7.29 9.19 -0.52
CA ASN A 16 7.78 9.63 0.79
C ASN A 16 6.93 9.12 1.96
N VAL A 17 5.93 8.28 1.70
CA VAL A 17 5.07 7.74 2.77
C VAL A 17 5.75 6.53 3.38
N PRO A 18 6.04 6.54 4.70
CA PRO A 18 6.67 5.41 5.36
C PRO A 18 5.83 4.13 5.19
N GLY A 19 6.50 2.99 4.97
CA GLY A 19 5.85 1.69 4.84
C GLY A 19 4.97 1.51 3.60
N PHE A 20 4.94 2.49 2.69
CA PHE A 20 4.15 2.36 1.47
C PHE A 20 4.74 1.27 0.57
N ARG A 21 3.88 0.37 0.12
CA ARG A 21 4.18 -0.70 -0.84
C ARG A 21 3.77 -0.26 -2.25
N ARG A 22 4.72 -0.37 -3.17
CA ARG A 22 4.54 -0.01 -4.58
C ARG A 22 3.42 -0.83 -5.21
N ASP A 23 2.48 -0.16 -5.86
CA ASP A 23 1.46 -0.81 -6.68
C ASP A 23 2.11 -1.40 -7.93
N LEU A 24 1.78 -2.65 -8.21
CA LEU A 24 2.23 -3.34 -9.42
C LEU A 24 1.14 -3.24 -10.49
N PRO A 25 1.52 -3.06 -11.77
CA PRO A 25 0.56 -3.05 -12.84
C PRO A 25 -0.19 -4.39 -12.85
N ASN A 26 -1.50 -4.30 -12.87
CA ASN A 26 -2.33 -5.49 -13.03
C ASN A 26 -2.17 -5.99 -14.48
N GLU A 27 -1.30 -6.97 -14.67
CA GLU A 27 -1.10 -7.62 -15.98
C GLU A 27 -2.29 -8.52 -16.33
N GLY A 28 -3.51 -8.04 -16.13
CA GLY A 28 -4.75 -8.73 -16.47
C GLY A 28 -4.85 -9.18 -17.96
N GLY A 29 -3.90 -8.74 -18.78
CA GLY A 29 -3.77 -9.17 -20.16
C GLY A 29 -3.10 -10.54 -20.36
N ALA A 30 -2.10 -10.91 -19.56
CA ALA A 30 -1.37 -12.17 -19.74
C ALA A 30 -2.22 -13.37 -19.25
N GLY A 31 -2.85 -13.27 -18.09
CA GLY A 31 -3.79 -14.30 -17.60
C GLY A 31 -5.03 -14.43 -18.46
N PHE A 32 -5.49 -13.33 -19.07
CA PHE A 32 -6.62 -13.36 -20.02
C PHE A 32 -6.28 -14.13 -21.30
N LEU A 33 -5.10 -13.94 -21.89
CA LEU A 33 -4.67 -14.67 -23.09
C LEU A 33 -4.47 -16.16 -22.82
N GLU A 34 -4.00 -16.53 -21.62
CA GLU A 34 -3.83 -17.92 -21.22
C GLU A 34 -5.18 -18.61 -20.95
N GLN A 35 -6.15 -17.91 -20.36
CA GLN A 35 -7.52 -18.38 -20.20
C GLN A 35 -8.30 -18.39 -21.52
N LEU A 36 -8.05 -17.48 -22.45
CA LEU A 36 -8.67 -17.47 -23.77
C LEU A 36 -8.26 -18.69 -24.60
N ASN A 37 -7.03 -19.16 -24.42
CA ASN A 37 -6.55 -20.40 -25.07
C ASN A 37 -7.17 -21.67 -24.48
N GLN A 38 -7.79 -21.62 -23.32
CA GLN A 38 -8.42 -22.76 -22.66
C GLN A 38 -9.95 -22.78 -22.74
N LEU A 39 -10.62 -21.69 -23.11
CA LEU A 39 -12.08 -21.59 -23.10
C LEU A 39 -12.62 -20.80 -24.30
N THR A 40 -13.32 -21.47 -25.18
CA THR A 40 -14.19 -20.89 -26.23
C THR A 40 -15.49 -20.26 -25.64
N ALA A 41 -15.46 -19.75 -24.42
CA ALA A 41 -16.60 -19.12 -23.76
C ALA A 41 -16.40 -17.61 -23.65
N LYS A 42 -17.44 -16.84 -23.96
CA LYS A 42 -17.54 -15.40 -23.68
C LYS A 42 -17.29 -15.15 -22.19
N VAL A 43 -16.09 -14.86 -21.79
CA VAL A 43 -15.77 -14.36 -20.45
C VAL A 43 -15.80 -12.84 -20.54
N LEU A 44 -16.79 -12.24 -19.92
CA LEU A 44 -16.74 -10.82 -19.59
C LEU A 44 -15.57 -10.60 -18.64
N PRO A 45 -14.70 -9.60 -18.86
CA PRO A 45 -13.69 -9.26 -17.85
C PRO A 45 -14.42 -8.90 -16.56
N LEU A 46 -14.25 -9.74 -15.53
CA LEU A 46 -14.56 -9.33 -14.18
C LEU A 46 -13.50 -8.26 -13.84
N GLU A 47 -13.91 -7.02 -13.71
CA GLU A 47 -13.09 -6.01 -13.05
C GLU A 47 -12.92 -6.48 -11.60
N THR A 48 -11.82 -7.15 -11.34
CA THR A 48 -11.43 -7.48 -9.97
C THR A 48 -10.79 -6.20 -9.42
N ASP A 49 -11.44 -5.56 -8.46
CA ASP A 49 -10.93 -4.38 -7.71
C ASP A 49 -9.67 -4.71 -6.87
N VAL A 50 -8.99 -5.78 -7.21
CA VAL A 50 -7.85 -6.34 -6.52
C VAL A 50 -6.58 -5.85 -7.20
N ARG A 51 -5.75 -5.12 -6.45
CA ARG A 51 -4.47 -4.61 -6.91
C ARG A 51 -3.33 -5.41 -6.30
N LEU A 52 -2.38 -5.78 -7.13
CA LEU A 52 -1.13 -6.38 -6.67
C LEU A 52 -0.18 -5.27 -6.18
N PHE A 53 0.66 -5.61 -5.22
CA PHE A 53 1.68 -4.71 -4.71
C PHE A 53 3.02 -5.45 -4.53
N SER A 54 4.11 -4.69 -4.51
CA SER A 54 5.45 -5.24 -4.29
C SER A 54 5.63 -5.63 -2.82
N SER A 55 6.10 -6.84 -2.58
CA SER A 55 6.47 -7.35 -1.26
C SER A 55 7.85 -6.89 -0.79
N GLU A 56 8.65 -6.29 -1.68
CA GLU A 56 10.01 -5.85 -1.34
C GLU A 56 9.98 -4.84 -0.19
N MET A 57 10.87 -5.03 0.77
CA MET A 57 11.00 -4.11 1.89
C MET A 57 11.63 -2.79 1.43
N GLY A 58 11.12 -1.69 1.96
CA GLY A 58 11.75 -0.39 1.83
C GLY A 58 13.03 -0.29 2.67
N ARG A 59 13.81 0.78 2.47
CA ARG A 59 15.00 1.03 3.27
C ARG A 59 14.60 1.43 4.69
N LEU A 60 15.29 0.89 5.70
CA LEU A 60 15.12 1.33 7.08
C LEU A 60 15.88 2.63 7.32
N GLU A 61 15.18 3.62 7.90
CA GLU A 61 15.72 4.92 8.26
C GLU A 61 15.64 5.11 9.78
N ASN A 62 16.76 5.46 10.39
CA ASN A 62 16.79 5.77 11.81
C ASN A 62 16.29 7.21 12.03
N THR A 63 15.18 7.36 12.73
CA THR A 63 14.58 8.67 13.05
C THR A 63 14.90 9.11 14.46
N GLY A 64 15.18 8.17 15.37
CA GLY A 64 15.39 8.43 16.79
C GLY A 64 14.14 8.89 17.54
N VAL A 65 12.96 8.85 16.91
CA VAL A 65 11.68 9.20 17.53
C VAL A 65 11.12 7.96 18.24
N GLU A 66 10.75 8.08 19.50
CA GLU A 66 10.32 6.93 20.33
C GLU A 66 9.02 6.28 19.83
N THR A 67 8.18 7.02 19.11
CA THR A 67 6.91 6.52 18.57
C THR A 67 7.04 5.92 17.17
N ASP A 68 8.20 6.11 16.52
CA ASP A 68 8.45 5.53 15.21
C ASP A 68 8.84 4.05 15.35
N VAL A 69 8.18 3.18 14.60
CA VAL A 69 8.38 1.73 14.68
C VAL A 69 8.42 1.11 13.29
N ALA A 70 9.52 0.51 12.94
CA ALA A 70 9.62 -0.29 11.71
C ALA A 70 9.38 -1.78 11.98
N VAL A 71 8.77 -2.46 11.02
CA VAL A 71 8.72 -3.92 11.00
C VAL A 71 9.99 -4.43 10.32
N LEU A 72 10.72 -5.33 11.00
CA LEU A 72 12.04 -5.83 10.56
C LEU A 72 11.97 -7.14 9.76
N ASN A 73 10.79 -7.74 9.65
CA ASN A 73 10.52 -8.95 8.87
C ASN A 73 9.31 -8.75 7.95
N ASP A 74 8.77 -9.80 7.35
CA ASP A 74 7.65 -9.72 6.41
C ASP A 74 6.27 -9.53 7.08
N ALA A 75 6.22 -9.11 8.34
CA ALA A 75 5.00 -8.87 9.06
C ALA A 75 4.35 -7.52 8.72
N TYR A 76 3.08 -7.39 9.10
CA TYR A 76 2.28 -6.17 8.97
C TYR A 76 1.66 -5.82 10.31
N PHE A 77 1.44 -4.53 10.57
CA PHE A 77 0.60 -4.03 11.65
C PHE A 77 -0.89 -4.16 11.29
N TYR A 78 -1.72 -4.40 12.30
CA TYR A 78 -3.17 -4.23 12.15
C TYR A 78 -3.53 -2.77 12.41
N VAL A 79 -4.29 -2.21 11.48
CA VAL A 79 -4.81 -0.84 11.58
C VAL A 79 -6.30 -0.80 11.31
N GLN A 80 -6.97 0.21 11.84
CA GLN A 80 -8.38 0.46 11.57
C GLN A 80 -8.55 1.88 11.03
N PRO A 81 -8.72 2.03 9.70
CA PRO A 81 -9.07 3.29 9.07
C PRO A 81 -10.46 3.80 9.48
N ASP A 82 -10.77 5.05 9.13
CA ASP A 82 -12.05 5.70 9.42
C ASP A 82 -13.28 4.96 8.89
N ASN A 83 -13.11 4.11 7.86
CA ASN A 83 -14.19 3.26 7.33
C ASN A 83 -14.59 2.11 8.28
N GLY A 84 -13.86 1.92 9.37
CA GLY A 84 -14.10 0.92 10.40
C GLY A 84 -13.67 -0.52 10.03
N GLN A 85 -13.19 -0.74 8.80
CA GLN A 85 -12.71 -2.06 8.36
C GLN A 85 -11.26 -2.27 8.72
N ILE A 86 -10.96 -3.34 9.43
CA ILE A 86 -9.58 -3.68 9.78
C ILE A 86 -8.76 -3.93 8.50
N ALA A 87 -7.53 -3.46 8.52
CA ALA A 87 -6.59 -3.58 7.42
C ALA A 87 -5.17 -3.84 7.94
N LEU A 88 -4.28 -4.14 7.04
CA LEU A 88 -2.86 -4.33 7.30
C LEU A 88 -2.06 -3.15 6.74
N SER A 89 -1.03 -2.74 7.47
CA SER A 89 -0.15 -1.63 7.09
C SER A 89 1.28 -1.90 7.55
N ARG A 90 2.25 -1.27 6.89
CA ARG A 90 3.64 -1.20 7.37
C ARG A 90 4.03 0.21 7.79
N ARG A 91 3.05 1.11 7.81
CA ARG A 91 3.25 2.49 8.20
C ARG A 91 3.40 2.59 9.71
N GLY A 92 4.60 2.94 10.17
CA GLY A 92 4.96 2.93 11.57
C GLY A 92 5.29 4.31 12.16
N ASP A 93 4.97 5.41 11.48
CA ASP A 93 5.06 6.79 11.98
C ASP A 93 3.92 7.04 12.97
N PHE A 94 4.01 6.43 14.17
CA PHE A 94 2.94 6.47 15.14
C PHE A 94 2.90 7.80 15.89
N SER A 95 1.69 8.17 16.29
CA SER A 95 1.41 9.31 17.15
C SER A 95 0.25 9.00 18.08
N VAL A 96 -0.01 9.87 19.05
CA VAL A 96 -1.12 9.71 19.99
C VAL A 96 -2.16 10.77 19.69
N ASP A 97 -3.40 10.33 19.49
CA ASP A 97 -4.51 11.22 19.19
C ASP A 97 -5.09 11.94 20.45
N ALA A 98 -6.12 12.75 20.26
CA ALA A 98 -6.79 13.46 21.36
C ALA A 98 -7.56 12.52 22.33
N LEU A 99 -7.80 11.27 21.95
CA LEU A 99 -8.45 10.25 22.77
C LEU A 99 -7.43 9.33 23.45
N ASN A 100 -6.13 9.66 23.37
CA ASN A 100 -4.99 8.85 23.82
C ASN A 100 -4.89 7.49 23.10
N GLN A 101 -5.35 7.41 21.87
CA GLN A 101 -5.22 6.20 21.05
C GLN A 101 -3.97 6.30 20.19
N LEU A 102 -3.31 5.18 19.98
CA LEU A 102 -2.17 5.09 19.08
C LEU A 102 -2.67 5.07 17.64
N VAL A 103 -2.22 6.04 16.83
CA VAL A 103 -2.58 6.18 15.41
C VAL A 103 -1.33 6.25 14.54
N ASN A 104 -1.44 5.83 13.28
CA ASN A 104 -0.37 6.05 12.30
C ASN A 104 -0.47 7.46 11.69
N GLY A 105 0.50 7.87 10.87
CA GLY A 105 0.49 9.17 10.22
C GLY A 105 -0.60 9.37 9.16
N ALA A 106 -1.43 8.36 8.85
CA ALA A 106 -2.66 8.50 8.07
C ALA A 106 -3.87 8.81 8.96
N GLY A 107 -3.76 8.64 10.28
CA GLY A 107 -4.85 8.75 11.24
C GLY A 107 -5.53 7.41 11.53
N ASP A 108 -5.07 6.30 10.94
CA ASP A 108 -5.64 4.98 11.21
C ASP A 108 -5.28 4.52 12.62
N LEU A 109 -6.23 3.96 13.37
CA LEU A 109 -5.99 3.39 14.70
C LEU A 109 -5.08 2.17 14.61
N VAL A 110 -4.04 2.12 15.44
CA VAL A 110 -3.19 0.94 15.57
C VAL A 110 -3.85 -0.04 16.53
N LEU A 111 -3.97 -1.30 16.10
CA LEU A 111 -4.67 -2.33 16.87
C LEU A 111 -3.71 -3.22 17.64
N SER A 112 -4.19 -3.71 18.78
CA SER A 112 -3.51 -4.71 19.60
C SER A 112 -3.62 -6.12 18.99
N ASP A 113 -2.99 -7.08 19.62
CA ASP A 113 -3.12 -8.52 19.35
C ASP A 113 -4.55 -9.04 19.44
N GLY A 114 -5.41 -8.38 20.24
CA GLY A 114 -6.84 -8.64 20.32
C GLY A 114 -7.68 -7.89 19.30
N LEU A 115 -7.06 -7.23 18.31
CA LEU A 115 -7.72 -6.38 17.29
C LEU A 115 -8.55 -5.24 17.88
N ALA A 116 -8.17 -4.73 19.04
CA ALA A 116 -8.75 -3.56 19.68
C ALA A 116 -7.78 -2.36 19.62
N PRO A 117 -8.27 -1.11 19.52
CA PRO A 117 -7.42 0.07 19.54
C PRO A 117 -6.52 0.12 20.79
N ILE A 118 -5.25 0.47 20.63
CA ILE A 118 -4.32 0.63 21.74
C ILE A 118 -4.54 2.01 22.34
N VAL A 119 -4.97 2.04 23.63
CA VAL A 119 -5.19 3.28 24.39
C VAL A 119 -4.06 3.46 25.39
N LEU A 120 -3.34 4.56 25.31
CA LEU A 120 -2.20 4.87 26.17
C LEU A 120 -2.65 5.69 27.38
N PRO A 121 -2.28 5.32 28.60
CA PRO A 121 -2.44 6.23 29.74
C PRO A 121 -1.50 7.44 29.58
N PRO A 122 -1.68 8.53 30.31
CA PRO A 122 -0.71 9.63 30.32
C PRO A 122 0.70 9.11 30.60
N PHE A 123 1.67 9.48 29.75
CA PHE A 123 3.04 8.98 29.84
C PHE A 123 4.08 10.08 29.63
N THR A 124 5.30 9.85 30.08
CA THR A 124 6.47 10.70 29.88
C THR A 124 7.43 10.14 28.82
N SER A 125 7.48 8.82 28.68
CA SER A 125 8.22 8.12 27.63
C SER A 125 7.51 6.82 27.25
N ILE A 126 7.72 6.37 26.02
CA ILE A 126 7.19 5.13 25.48
C ILE A 126 8.34 4.24 25.01
N SER A 127 8.27 2.97 25.30
CA SER A 127 9.22 1.97 24.81
C SER A 127 8.46 0.83 24.16
N ILE A 128 8.87 0.49 22.95
CA ILE A 128 8.28 -0.61 22.17
C ILE A 128 9.35 -1.66 21.97
N THR A 129 9.10 -2.86 22.47
CA THR A 129 10.06 -3.96 22.39
C THR A 129 10.11 -4.58 21.00
N ASP A 130 11.09 -5.41 20.75
CA ASP A 130 11.26 -6.16 19.50
C ASP A 130 10.13 -7.16 19.18
N ILE A 131 9.33 -7.52 20.18
CA ILE A 131 8.12 -8.35 20.04
C ILE A 131 6.82 -7.54 19.99
N GLY A 132 6.92 -6.19 19.98
CA GLY A 132 5.77 -5.29 19.89
C GLY A 132 5.06 -5.02 21.21
N GLU A 133 5.66 -5.33 22.37
CA GLU A 133 5.13 -4.94 23.68
C GLU A 133 5.28 -3.44 23.88
N VAL A 134 4.18 -2.78 24.20
CA VAL A 134 4.11 -1.33 24.43
C VAL A 134 4.22 -1.05 25.91
N LEU A 135 5.30 -0.43 26.31
CA LEU A 135 5.63 -0.05 27.68
C LEU A 135 5.65 1.45 27.83
N VAL A 136 5.02 1.99 28.85
CA VAL A 136 4.99 3.43 29.09
C VAL A 136 5.46 3.75 30.52
N GLN A 137 6.21 4.85 30.64
CA GLN A 137 6.52 5.43 31.93
C GLN A 137 5.49 6.48 32.30
N GLN A 138 4.76 6.26 33.38
CA GLN A 138 3.73 7.19 33.82
C GLN A 138 4.33 8.42 34.55
N PRO A 139 3.70 9.59 34.47
CA PRO A 139 4.12 10.76 35.22
C PRO A 139 4.15 10.50 36.73
N GLY A 140 5.30 10.76 37.36
CA GLY A 140 5.50 10.57 38.82
C GLY A 140 5.86 9.13 39.22
N ALA A 141 5.93 8.18 38.30
CA ALA A 141 6.46 6.85 38.59
C ALA A 141 8.00 6.89 38.78
N PRO A 142 8.57 6.02 39.58
CA PRO A 142 10.03 5.89 39.70
C PRO A 142 10.70 5.64 38.35
N ILE A 143 11.93 6.17 38.19
CA ILE A 143 12.69 5.96 36.95
C ILE A 143 12.89 4.47 36.71
N GLY A 144 12.46 3.98 35.52
CA GLY A 144 12.58 2.58 35.15
C GLY A 144 11.36 1.70 35.48
N GLU A 145 10.35 2.24 36.17
CA GLU A 145 9.08 1.55 36.35
C GLU A 145 8.20 1.76 35.13
N LEU A 146 8.09 0.72 34.30
CA LEU A 146 7.32 0.71 33.05
C LEU A 146 6.01 -0.03 33.26
N THR A 147 4.92 0.54 32.77
CA THR A 147 3.59 -0.09 32.75
C THR A 147 3.36 -0.70 31.36
N ASN A 148 3.06 -1.97 31.29
CA ASN A 148 2.66 -2.64 30.07
C ASN A 148 1.24 -2.22 29.70
N VAL A 149 1.06 -1.75 28.44
CA VAL A 149 -0.25 -1.34 27.89
C VAL A 149 -0.84 -2.44 27.02
N GLY A 150 -0.02 -3.28 26.42
CA GLY A 150 -0.44 -4.35 25.51
C GLY A 150 0.62 -4.63 24.45
N PHE A 151 0.22 -5.36 23.41
CA PHE A 151 1.08 -5.69 22.29
C PHE A 151 0.49 -5.09 21.01
N ILE A 152 1.35 -4.61 20.13
CA ILE A 152 0.95 -4.21 18.78
C ILE A 152 0.61 -5.48 18.00
N GLY A 153 -0.60 -5.54 17.46
CA GLY A 153 -1.05 -6.67 16.65
C GLY A 153 -0.24 -6.79 15.37
N SER A 154 0.21 -8.00 15.06
CA SER A 154 0.96 -8.29 13.85
C SER A 154 0.63 -9.63 13.23
N THR A 155 0.90 -9.74 11.92
CA THR A 155 0.79 -10.99 11.19
C THR A 155 1.84 -11.05 10.08
N THR A 156 2.36 -12.26 9.82
CA THR A 156 3.29 -12.56 8.70
C THR A 156 2.59 -13.30 7.57
N SER A 157 1.28 -13.16 7.42
CA SER A 157 0.49 -13.86 6.40
C SER A 157 1.19 -13.91 5.04
N GLU A 158 1.12 -15.08 4.40
CA GLU A 158 1.69 -15.31 3.07
C GLU A 158 1.18 -14.26 2.07
N LEU A 159 2.12 -13.59 1.42
CA LEU A 159 1.89 -12.49 0.49
C LEU A 159 0.97 -12.84 -0.69
N GLU A 160 0.91 -14.11 -1.08
CA GLU A 160 0.06 -14.60 -2.16
C GLU A 160 -1.45 -14.40 -1.88
N GLN A 161 -1.82 -14.17 -0.62
CA GLN A 161 -3.22 -13.97 -0.21
C GLN A 161 -3.58 -12.49 0.01
N LEU A 162 -2.58 -11.61 0.05
CA LEU A 162 -2.78 -10.19 0.34
C LEU A 162 -2.87 -9.37 -0.94
N THR A 163 -3.79 -8.43 -0.91
CA THR A 163 -4.08 -7.53 -2.03
C THR A 163 -4.29 -6.12 -1.51
N LYS A 164 -4.10 -5.14 -2.36
CA LYS A 164 -4.37 -3.76 -2.01
C LYS A 164 -5.75 -3.36 -2.52
N SER A 165 -6.59 -2.90 -1.63
CA SER A 165 -7.93 -2.40 -1.94
C SER A 165 -7.86 -0.99 -2.56
N LEU A 166 -8.99 -0.50 -3.10
CA LEU A 166 -9.07 0.85 -3.68
C LEU A 166 -8.78 1.97 -2.67
N ASP A 167 -8.98 1.73 -1.39
CA ASP A 167 -8.65 2.64 -0.30
C ASP A 167 -7.13 2.68 0.03
N GLY A 168 -6.31 1.93 -0.71
CA GLY A 168 -4.87 1.83 -0.50
C GLY A 168 -4.44 0.90 0.64
N GLN A 169 -5.40 0.31 1.35
CA GLN A 169 -5.15 -0.59 2.48
C GLN A 169 -4.97 -2.04 2.01
N ILE A 170 -4.20 -2.81 2.80
CA ILE A 170 -3.87 -4.19 2.48
C ILE A 170 -4.82 -5.13 3.23
N ARG A 171 -5.45 -6.05 2.49
CA ARG A 171 -6.37 -7.09 2.99
C ARG A 171 -6.24 -8.35 2.14
N LYS A 172 -6.94 -9.42 2.53
CA LYS A 172 -7.17 -10.54 1.62
C LYS A 172 -8.12 -10.13 0.49
N ALA A 173 -8.13 -10.89 -0.59
CA ALA A 173 -9.00 -10.63 -1.74
C ALA A 173 -10.51 -10.65 -1.40
N ASP A 174 -10.90 -11.31 -0.31
CA ASP A 174 -12.28 -11.33 0.22
C ASP A 174 -12.61 -10.13 1.13
N GLY A 175 -11.66 -9.21 1.32
CA GLY A 175 -11.80 -8.04 2.19
C GLY A 175 -11.53 -8.30 3.67
N THR A 176 -11.21 -9.53 4.07
CA THR A 176 -10.84 -9.87 5.44
C THR A 176 -9.35 -9.66 5.68
N VAL A 177 -8.93 -9.78 6.94
CA VAL A 177 -7.52 -9.83 7.33
C VAL A 177 -7.19 -11.22 7.90
N PRO A 178 -5.92 -11.66 7.81
CA PRO A 178 -5.47 -12.86 8.52
C PRO A 178 -5.67 -12.74 10.03
N ASP A 179 -5.62 -13.84 10.74
CA ASP A 179 -5.58 -13.82 12.20
C ASP A 179 -4.21 -13.34 12.71
N PRO A 180 -4.13 -12.62 13.85
CA PRO A 180 -2.88 -12.24 14.48
C PRO A 180 -2.03 -13.46 14.84
N ASP A 181 -0.77 -13.48 14.44
CA ASP A 181 0.18 -14.55 14.75
C ASP A 181 1.31 -14.11 15.69
N GLN A 182 1.45 -12.80 15.92
CA GLN A 182 2.44 -12.18 16.79
C GLN A 182 3.90 -12.55 16.43
N THR A 183 4.16 -12.87 15.16
CA THR A 183 5.50 -13.20 14.68
C THR A 183 6.27 -11.99 14.17
N GLY A 184 5.65 -10.79 14.22
CA GLY A 184 6.27 -9.53 13.87
C GLY A 184 7.51 -9.25 14.70
N LYS A 185 8.56 -8.72 14.06
CA LYS A 185 9.73 -8.16 14.72
C LYS A 185 9.79 -6.67 14.48
N PHE A 186 10.01 -5.92 15.55
CA PHE A 186 9.89 -4.47 15.52
C PHE A 186 11.20 -3.80 15.90
N GLY A 187 11.44 -2.63 15.30
CA GLY A 187 12.54 -1.74 15.66
C GLY A 187 12.02 -0.37 15.99
N GLN A 188 12.10 0.02 17.27
CA GLN A 188 11.76 1.36 17.74
C GLN A 188 12.80 2.38 17.28
N GLY A 189 12.36 3.59 16.92
CA GLY A 189 13.23 4.66 16.43
C GLY A 189 13.64 4.51 14.96
N TYR A 190 13.00 3.59 14.24
CA TYR A 190 13.18 3.37 12.81
C TYR A 190 11.86 3.46 12.07
N LEU A 191 11.92 3.92 10.83
CA LEU A 191 10.82 3.84 9.86
C LEU A 191 11.27 3.06 8.63
N GLU A 192 10.36 2.30 8.06
CA GLU A 192 10.53 1.74 6.74
C GLU A 192 10.15 2.80 5.70
N ALA A 193 11.09 3.21 4.83
CA ALA A 193 10.79 4.10 3.71
C ALA A 193 9.90 3.38 2.68
N SER A 194 9.23 4.15 1.83
CA SER A 194 8.54 3.60 0.66
C SER A 194 9.50 2.77 -0.21
N ASN A 195 9.03 1.65 -0.76
CA ASN A 195 9.78 0.86 -1.72
C ASN A 195 9.63 1.36 -3.18
N VAL A 196 9.06 2.54 -3.36
CA VAL A 196 8.90 3.20 -4.66
C VAL A 196 10.19 3.90 -5.07
N ASN A 197 10.66 3.64 -6.29
CA ASN A 197 11.74 4.41 -6.91
C ASN A 197 11.15 5.53 -7.77
N ALA A 198 11.22 6.77 -7.27
CA ALA A 198 10.66 7.94 -7.96
C ALA A 198 11.20 8.12 -9.39
N ILE A 199 12.49 7.85 -9.61
CA ILE A 199 13.12 8.02 -10.92
C ILE A 199 12.58 6.99 -11.91
N GLU A 200 12.43 5.74 -11.46
CA GLU A 200 11.88 4.64 -12.27
C GLU A 200 10.43 4.93 -12.67
N GLU A 201 9.60 5.36 -11.72
CA GLU A 201 8.20 5.71 -11.98
C GLU A 201 8.06 6.91 -12.92
N LEU A 202 8.94 7.92 -12.78
CA LEU A 202 9.00 9.05 -13.71
C LEU A 202 9.38 8.63 -15.15
N VAL A 203 10.36 7.76 -15.30
CA VAL A 203 10.77 7.24 -16.63
C VAL A 203 9.61 6.46 -17.26
N LYS A 204 8.95 5.58 -16.50
CA LYS A 204 7.76 4.85 -16.97
C LYS A 204 6.64 5.78 -17.41
N ASN A 205 6.42 6.86 -16.65
CA ASN A 205 5.41 7.87 -17.01
C ASN A 205 5.76 8.58 -18.32
N LEU A 206 7.02 8.97 -18.51
CA LEU A 206 7.48 9.59 -19.76
C LEU A 206 7.35 8.65 -20.97
N ASP A 207 7.69 7.38 -20.81
CA ASP A 207 7.55 6.38 -21.87
C ASP A 207 6.10 6.14 -22.23
N MET A 208 5.20 6.11 -21.25
CA MET A 208 3.76 6.01 -21.49
C MET A 208 3.21 7.25 -22.24
N GLN A 209 3.66 8.46 -21.89
CA GLN A 209 3.27 9.67 -22.60
C GLN A 209 3.74 9.62 -24.07
N ARG A 210 4.98 9.19 -24.32
CA ARG A 210 5.49 9.00 -25.68
C ARG A 210 4.67 7.99 -26.48
N GLN A 211 4.33 6.85 -25.87
CA GLN A 211 3.49 5.84 -26.51
C GLN A 211 2.10 6.41 -26.86
N PHE A 212 1.51 7.18 -25.95
CA PHE A 212 0.23 7.84 -26.20
C PHE A 212 0.31 8.82 -27.36
N GLU A 213 1.34 9.66 -27.43
CA GLU A 213 1.56 10.59 -28.54
C GLU A 213 1.72 9.87 -29.88
N ILE A 214 2.47 8.75 -29.90
CA ILE A 214 2.66 7.94 -31.11
C ILE A 214 1.30 7.37 -31.56
N ASN A 215 0.51 6.83 -30.63
CA ASN A 215 -0.80 6.26 -30.94
C ASN A 215 -1.76 7.33 -31.51
N VAL A 216 -1.79 8.52 -30.89
CA VAL A 216 -2.59 9.65 -31.40
C VAL A 216 -2.14 10.06 -32.81
N LYS A 217 -0.82 10.14 -33.07
CA LYS A 217 -0.30 10.46 -34.41
C LYS A 217 -0.66 9.38 -35.44
N LEU A 218 -0.64 8.11 -35.05
CA LEU A 218 -1.06 6.99 -35.91
C LEU A 218 -2.53 7.06 -36.27
N ILE A 219 -3.39 7.31 -35.27
CA ILE A 219 -4.85 7.46 -35.49
C ILE A 219 -5.11 8.63 -36.44
N LYS A 220 -4.45 9.77 -36.22
CA LYS A 220 -4.58 10.94 -37.08
C LYS A 220 -4.16 10.65 -38.53
N LYS A 221 -2.99 9.99 -38.71
CA LYS A 221 -2.55 9.57 -40.05
C LYS A 221 -3.49 8.61 -40.74
N ALA A 222 -4.05 7.65 -39.99
CA ALA A 222 -5.06 6.73 -40.52
C ALA A 222 -6.33 7.48 -40.99
N SER A 223 -6.80 8.44 -40.21
CA SER A 223 -7.92 9.31 -40.57
C SER A 223 -7.64 10.19 -41.80
N ASP A 224 -6.40 10.72 -41.92
CA ASP A 224 -5.98 11.50 -43.07
C ASP A 224 -5.94 10.67 -44.36
N ILE A 225 -5.47 9.42 -44.28
CA ILE A 225 -5.44 8.48 -45.40
C ILE A 225 -6.87 8.10 -45.83
N ASP A 226 -7.76 7.83 -44.87
CA ASP A 226 -9.15 7.51 -45.14
C ASP A 226 -9.88 8.67 -45.81
N SER A 227 -9.66 9.91 -45.33
CA SER A 227 -10.17 11.15 -45.92
C SER A 227 -9.65 11.37 -47.34
N ALA A 228 -8.36 11.08 -47.60
CA ALA A 228 -7.77 11.19 -48.93
C ALA A 228 -8.35 10.13 -49.89
N GLY A 229 -8.53 8.90 -49.41
CA GLY A 229 -9.17 7.82 -50.17
C GLY A 229 -10.61 8.15 -50.57
N THR A 230 -11.39 8.70 -49.64
CA THR A 230 -12.77 9.14 -49.92
C THR A 230 -12.81 10.25 -50.95
N LYS A 231 -11.89 11.21 -50.89
CA LYS A 231 -11.79 12.31 -51.93
C LYS A 231 -11.45 11.74 -53.30
N LEU A 232 -10.56 10.77 -53.40
CA LEU A 232 -10.24 10.12 -54.68
C LEU A 232 -11.40 9.36 -55.29
N MET A 233 -12.22 8.74 -54.46
CA MET A 233 -13.41 8.00 -54.89
C MET A 233 -14.59 8.94 -55.28
N SER A 234 -14.58 10.17 -54.81
CA SER A 234 -15.65 11.17 -55.09
C SER A 234 -15.37 12.09 -56.31
N LEU A 235 -14.23 11.90 -57.00
CA LEU A 235 -13.95 12.64 -58.25
C LEU A 235 -14.86 12.12 -59.35
N PRO A 236 -15.70 12.97 -59.97
CA PRO A 236 -16.53 12.58 -61.11
C PRO A 236 -15.65 12.28 -62.32
N ASN A 237 -15.99 11.21 -63.08
CA ASN A 237 -15.40 10.90 -64.36
C ASN A 237 -15.66 12.03 -65.37
#